data_f743ddbe0586a2f8b2dfcf44b81f5b7f
#
_entry.id   f743ddbe0586a2f8b2dfcf44b81f5b7f
#
_cell.length_a   1.000
_cell.length_b   1.000
_cell.length_c   1.000
_cell.angle_alpha   90.00
_cell.angle_beta   90.00
_cell.angle_gamma   90.00
#
_symmetry.space_group_name_H-M   'P 1'
#
loop_
_entity.id
_entity.type
_entity.pdbx_description
1 polymer ?
#
loop_
_entity_poly.entity_id
_entity_poly.type
_entity_poly.pdbx_seq_one_letter_code
_entity_poly.pdbx_strand_id
1 'polypeptide(L)'
;MNTTSKLNSKIAGLLAGLALLSPALAVGAEANWPNWRGADENGSTSTGSYVAAFDNEKNVKWKTALPAKGCSTPIVWKDQIIITSPSDGNDTLMAFGWDGKKRWQTTVGSERAGKHRNGS
;
A
#
# COMPACT_ATOMS: atom_id res chain seq x y z
N MET A 1 74.86 -15.36 38.95
CA MET A 1 74.07 -16.56 39.13
C MET A 1 72.68 -16.15 39.43
N ASN A 2 71.88 -15.86 38.47
CA ASN A 2 70.48 -15.53 38.73
C ASN A 2 69.65 -15.81 37.50
N THR A 3 68.84 -16.76 37.66
CA THR A 3 67.86 -17.20 36.60
C THR A 3 66.55 -16.49 36.82
N THR A 4 66.23 -15.60 35.96
CA THR A 4 64.90 -14.95 35.96
C THR A 4 63.95 -15.70 35.06
N SER A 5 62.89 -16.28 35.65
CA SER A 5 61.84 -16.93 34.94
C SER A 5 60.89 -15.87 34.33
N LYS A 6 60.64 -15.96 33.02
CA LYS A 6 59.66 -15.16 32.29
C LYS A 6 58.27 -15.81 32.36
N LEU A 7 57.36 -15.14 33.01
CA LEU A 7 55.98 -15.53 33.01
C LEU A 7 55.27 -14.87 31.81
N ASN A 8 55.01 -15.66 30.79
CA ASN A 8 54.22 -15.20 29.64
C ASN A 8 52.73 -15.41 29.91
N SER A 9 52.05 -14.32 30.23
CA SER A 9 50.59 -14.29 30.29
C SER A 9 50.03 -14.11 28.86
N LYS A 10 49.49 -15.17 28.30
CA LYS A 10 48.68 -15.09 27.08
C LYS A 10 47.23 -14.76 27.46
N ILE A 11 46.87 -13.51 27.33
CA ILE A 11 45.45 -13.08 27.41
C ILE A 11 44.84 -13.36 26.05
N ALA A 12 44.10 -14.45 25.97
CA ALA A 12 43.24 -14.73 24.82
C ALA A 12 41.98 -13.89 24.95
N GLY A 13 41.89 -12.82 24.18
CA GLY A 13 40.67 -12.02 24.06
C GLY A 13 39.61 -12.77 23.27
N LEU A 14 38.56 -13.20 23.96
CA LEU A 14 37.37 -13.78 23.36
C LEU A 14 36.46 -12.63 22.90
N LEU A 15 36.57 -12.27 21.62
CA LEU A 15 35.60 -11.35 20.97
C LEU A 15 34.32 -12.12 20.69
N ALA A 16 33.39 -12.05 21.62
CA ALA A 16 31.99 -12.48 21.37
C ALA A 16 31.35 -11.50 20.41
N GLY A 17 31.29 -11.87 19.15
CA GLY A 17 30.51 -11.16 18.13
C GLY A 17 29.03 -11.29 18.42
N LEU A 18 28.43 -10.24 18.96
CA LEU A 18 26.96 -10.13 19.12
C LEU A 18 26.36 -9.84 17.73
N ALA A 19 25.96 -10.91 17.04
CA ALA A 19 25.18 -10.78 15.81
C ALA A 19 23.81 -10.19 16.17
N LEU A 20 23.64 -8.91 15.88
CA LEU A 20 22.32 -8.25 15.91
C LEU A 20 21.46 -8.88 14.81
N LEU A 21 20.65 -9.88 15.15
CA LEU A 21 19.53 -10.31 14.33
C LEU A 21 18.51 -9.16 14.32
N SER A 22 18.62 -8.29 13.33
CA SER A 22 17.52 -7.37 13.04
C SER A 22 16.33 -8.22 12.57
N PRO A 23 15.17 -8.16 13.23
CA PRO A 23 13.97 -8.76 12.67
C PRO A 23 13.68 -8.03 11.36
N ALA A 24 13.86 -8.70 10.25
CA ALA A 24 13.31 -8.25 8.98
C ALA A 24 11.79 -8.21 9.19
N LEU A 25 11.25 -7.00 9.33
CA LEU A 25 9.83 -6.79 9.23
C LEU A 25 9.44 -7.32 7.84
N ALA A 26 8.84 -8.50 7.83
CA ALA A 26 8.18 -8.99 6.64
C ALA A 26 7.07 -7.98 6.34
N VAL A 27 7.35 -7.05 5.44
CA VAL A 27 6.31 -6.25 4.79
C VAL A 27 5.47 -7.29 4.07
N GLY A 28 4.33 -7.62 4.65
CA GLY A 28 3.37 -8.53 4.04
C GLY A 28 3.15 -8.06 2.61
N ALA A 29 3.23 -8.98 1.66
CA ALA A 29 2.96 -8.68 0.28
C ALA A 29 1.59 -8.01 0.24
N GLU A 30 1.55 -6.72 -0.08
CA GLU A 30 0.30 -5.97 -0.17
C GLU A 30 -0.54 -6.65 -1.24
N ALA A 31 -1.69 -7.16 -0.83
CA ALA A 31 -2.58 -7.86 -1.74
C ALA A 31 -3.10 -6.83 -2.76
N ASN A 32 -2.62 -6.89 -3.98
CA ASN A 32 -3.12 -6.07 -5.07
C ASN A 32 -4.56 -6.47 -5.41
N TRP A 33 -5.38 -5.49 -5.74
CA TRP A 33 -6.71 -5.66 -6.33
C TRP A 33 -6.71 -5.03 -7.72
N PRO A 34 -6.12 -5.73 -8.73
CA PRO A 34 -5.73 -5.10 -10.00
C PRO A 34 -6.87 -4.87 -10.98
N ASN A 35 -8.04 -5.46 -10.74
CA ASN A 35 -9.20 -5.34 -11.62
C ASN A 35 -10.51 -5.38 -10.82
N TRP A 36 -11.64 -5.25 -11.48
CA TRP A 36 -12.98 -5.18 -10.87
C TRP A 36 -13.28 -6.32 -9.89
N ARG A 37 -12.83 -7.53 -10.18
CA ARG A 37 -13.07 -8.71 -9.33
C ARG A 37 -11.85 -9.17 -8.56
N GLY A 38 -10.81 -8.35 -8.46
CA GLY A 38 -9.58 -8.67 -7.75
C GLY A 38 -8.65 -9.60 -8.52
N ALA A 39 -7.61 -10.07 -7.84
CA ALA A 39 -6.56 -10.89 -8.43
C ALA A 39 -7.07 -12.23 -8.99
N ASP A 40 -8.03 -12.83 -8.30
CA ASP A 40 -8.61 -14.14 -8.65
C ASP A 40 -9.88 -14.03 -9.52
N GLU A 41 -10.24 -12.83 -9.95
CA GLU A 41 -11.39 -12.52 -10.82
C GLU A 41 -12.77 -12.98 -10.29
N ASN A 42 -12.85 -13.39 -9.05
CA ASN A 42 -14.05 -13.93 -8.40
C ASN A 42 -14.74 -12.95 -7.43
N GLY A 43 -14.13 -11.79 -7.16
CA GLY A 43 -14.65 -10.76 -6.25
C GLY A 43 -14.42 -11.06 -4.78
N SER A 44 -13.61 -12.05 -4.45
CA SER A 44 -13.24 -12.41 -3.08
C SER A 44 -11.74 -12.47 -2.89
N THR A 45 -11.30 -12.56 -1.64
CA THR A 45 -9.91 -12.79 -1.25
C THR A 45 -9.88 -13.82 -0.14
N SER A 46 -8.90 -14.71 -0.23
CA SER A 46 -8.64 -15.73 0.78
C SER A 46 -7.75 -15.27 1.92
N THR A 47 -7.15 -14.07 1.79
CA THR A 47 -6.17 -13.52 2.73
C THR A 47 -6.67 -12.22 3.35
N GLY A 48 -6.34 -12.01 4.62
CA GLY A 48 -6.65 -10.80 5.35
C GLY A 48 -7.85 -10.92 6.30
N SER A 49 -8.04 -9.88 7.10
CA SER A 49 -9.18 -9.73 8.00
C SER A 49 -9.99 -8.51 7.54
N TYR A 50 -11.24 -8.73 7.21
CA TYR A 50 -12.10 -7.70 6.64
C TYR A 50 -13.21 -7.32 7.57
N VAL A 51 -13.59 -6.05 7.52
CA VAL A 51 -14.71 -5.50 8.27
C VAL A 51 -16.02 -5.98 7.63
N ALA A 52 -16.81 -6.73 8.40
CA ALA A 52 -18.08 -7.26 7.93
C ALA A 52 -19.22 -6.23 7.95
N ALA A 53 -19.09 -5.17 8.76
CA ALA A 53 -20.09 -4.14 8.88
C ALA A 53 -19.43 -2.76 8.99
N PHE A 54 -19.88 -1.84 8.17
CA PHE A 54 -19.46 -0.43 8.21
C PHE A 54 -20.64 0.48 7.81
N ASP A 55 -20.62 1.70 8.30
CA ASP A 55 -21.53 2.77 7.91
C ASP A 55 -20.76 4.08 7.75
N ASN A 56 -21.49 5.21 7.67
CA ASN A 56 -20.85 6.51 7.45
C ASN A 56 -19.90 6.97 8.57
N GLU A 57 -19.95 6.37 9.75
CA GLU A 57 -19.19 6.77 10.93
C GLU A 57 -18.37 5.62 11.49
N LYS A 58 -18.88 4.40 11.37
CA LYS A 58 -18.30 3.21 11.97
C LYS A 58 -17.41 2.48 10.97
N ASN A 59 -16.20 2.18 11.40
CA ASN A 59 -15.23 1.41 10.61
C ASN A 59 -14.81 2.08 9.29
N VAL A 60 -15.00 3.39 9.15
CA VAL A 60 -14.51 4.20 8.04
C VAL A 60 -13.25 4.94 8.48
N LYS A 61 -12.12 4.63 7.85
CA LYS A 61 -10.85 5.27 8.17
C LYS A 61 -10.75 6.68 7.60
N TRP A 62 -11.25 6.87 6.40
CA TRP A 62 -11.27 8.17 5.72
C TRP A 62 -12.29 8.15 4.57
N LYS A 63 -12.65 9.33 4.10
CA LYS A 63 -13.49 9.57 2.91
C LYS A 63 -12.84 10.67 2.09
N THR A 64 -12.78 10.50 0.79
CA THR A 64 -12.27 11.51 -0.14
C THR A 64 -13.32 11.78 -1.20
N ALA A 65 -13.67 13.06 -1.40
CA ALA A 65 -14.56 13.49 -2.47
C ALA A 65 -13.83 13.39 -3.81
N LEU A 66 -14.51 12.86 -4.82
CA LEU A 66 -14.06 12.90 -6.21
C LEU A 66 -14.64 14.14 -6.90
N PRO A 67 -13.97 14.67 -7.95
CA PRO A 67 -14.42 15.88 -8.64
C PRO A 67 -15.82 15.75 -9.25
N ALA A 68 -16.15 14.59 -9.79
CA ALA A 68 -17.46 14.34 -10.40
C ALA A 68 -17.89 12.88 -10.23
N LYS A 69 -19.15 12.62 -10.55
CA LYS A 69 -19.72 11.26 -10.57
C LYS A 69 -19.09 10.46 -11.71
N GLY A 70 -18.81 9.19 -11.45
CA GLY A 70 -18.29 8.25 -12.42
C GLY A 70 -18.69 6.82 -12.08
N CYS A 71 -18.56 5.92 -13.06
CA CYS A 71 -18.86 4.48 -12.93
C CYS A 71 -17.59 3.63 -12.77
N SER A 72 -16.47 4.25 -12.42
CA SER A 72 -15.18 3.55 -12.28
C SER A 72 -15.14 2.72 -11.01
N THR A 73 -14.64 1.52 -11.13
CA THR A 73 -14.27 0.70 -9.98
C THR A 73 -12.82 1.00 -9.61
N PRO A 74 -12.53 1.33 -8.35
CA PRO A 74 -11.16 1.53 -7.91
C PRO A 74 -10.38 0.23 -7.97
N ILE A 75 -9.10 0.33 -8.31
CA ILE A 75 -8.12 -0.74 -8.20
C ILE A 75 -7.10 -0.41 -7.12
N VAL A 76 -6.52 -1.44 -6.54
CA VAL A 76 -5.40 -1.31 -5.59
C VAL A 76 -4.16 -1.88 -6.22
N TRP A 77 -3.12 -1.07 -6.29
CA TRP A 77 -1.81 -1.48 -6.78
C TRP A 77 -0.71 -0.98 -5.86
N LYS A 78 -0.04 -1.91 -5.20
CA LYS A 78 0.94 -1.62 -4.16
C LYS A 78 0.31 -0.77 -3.04
N ASP A 79 0.83 0.43 -2.84
CA ASP A 79 0.43 1.38 -1.81
C ASP A 79 -0.52 2.47 -2.32
N GLN A 80 -1.20 2.23 -3.45
CA GLN A 80 -2.07 3.20 -4.09
C GLN A 80 -3.45 2.63 -4.42
N ILE A 81 -4.45 3.48 -4.28
CA ILE A 81 -5.81 3.26 -4.76
C ILE A 81 -5.98 4.13 -5.99
N ILE A 82 -6.26 3.52 -7.13
CA ILE A 82 -6.33 4.19 -8.43
C ILE A 82 -7.76 4.13 -8.95
N ILE A 83 -8.27 5.27 -9.39
CA ILE A 83 -9.65 5.42 -9.90
C ILE A 83 -9.70 6.44 -11.03
N THR A 84 -10.62 6.27 -11.97
CA THR A 84 -10.94 7.29 -12.94
C THR A 84 -12.10 8.16 -12.46
N SER A 85 -12.04 9.45 -12.74
CA SER A 85 -13.11 10.41 -12.47
C SER A 85 -13.02 11.56 -13.48
N PRO A 86 -14.15 12.07 -13.99
CA PRO A 86 -14.12 13.32 -14.74
C PRO A 86 -13.61 14.47 -13.88
N SER A 87 -12.83 15.36 -14.50
CA SER A 87 -12.36 16.60 -13.87
C SER A 87 -12.11 17.65 -14.95
N ASP A 88 -12.74 18.82 -14.80
CA ASP A 88 -12.55 19.97 -15.69
C ASP A 88 -12.77 19.63 -17.18
N GLY A 89 -13.80 18.83 -17.48
CA GLY A 89 -14.14 18.41 -18.84
C GLY A 89 -13.19 17.36 -19.44
N ASN A 90 -12.39 16.69 -18.61
CA ASN A 90 -11.45 15.66 -19.01
C ASN A 90 -11.69 14.35 -18.24
N ASP A 91 -11.41 13.24 -18.89
CA ASP A 91 -11.26 11.97 -18.23
C ASP A 91 -9.90 11.93 -17.54
N THR A 92 -9.90 11.73 -16.22
CA THR A 92 -8.67 11.72 -15.43
C THR A 92 -8.48 10.41 -14.68
N LEU A 93 -7.24 10.04 -14.51
CA LEU A 93 -6.81 8.97 -13.63
C LEU A 93 -6.21 9.59 -12.36
N MET A 94 -6.66 9.16 -11.21
CA MET A 94 -6.23 9.67 -9.92
C MET A 94 -5.72 8.54 -9.04
N ALA A 95 -4.67 8.81 -8.27
CA ALA A 95 -4.18 7.90 -7.27
C ALA A 95 -4.23 8.52 -5.87
N PHE A 96 -4.62 7.71 -4.90
CA PHE A 96 -4.70 8.05 -3.50
C PHE A 96 -3.84 7.10 -2.66
N GLY A 97 -3.28 7.60 -1.58
CA GLY A 97 -2.61 6.78 -0.58
C GLY A 97 -3.57 6.12 0.39
N TRP A 98 -3.07 5.23 1.23
CA TRP A 98 -3.84 4.60 2.33
C TRP A 98 -4.31 5.58 3.41
N ASP A 99 -3.86 6.83 3.35
CA ASP A 99 -4.29 7.95 4.18
C ASP A 99 -5.44 8.77 3.53
N GLY A 100 -5.90 8.38 2.35
CA GLY A 100 -6.94 9.05 1.58
C GLY A 100 -6.50 10.32 0.86
N LYS A 101 -5.22 10.68 0.92
CA LYS A 101 -4.70 11.86 0.23
C LYS A 101 -4.37 11.55 -1.22
N LYS A 102 -4.76 12.47 -2.10
CA LYS A 102 -4.41 12.38 -3.51
C LYS A 102 -2.90 12.51 -3.69
N ARG A 103 -2.29 11.53 -4.33
CA ARG A 103 -0.85 11.49 -4.64
C ARG A 103 -0.53 12.12 -5.98
N TRP A 104 -1.32 11.75 -6.99
CA TRP A 104 -1.17 12.29 -8.33
C TRP A 104 -2.48 12.20 -9.11
N GLN A 105 -2.55 12.93 -10.21
CA GLN A 105 -3.62 12.94 -11.17
C GLN A 105 -3.04 13.14 -12.56
N THR A 106 -3.60 12.48 -13.57
CA THR A 106 -3.25 12.69 -14.97
C THR A 106 -4.48 12.64 -15.84
N THR A 107 -4.51 13.45 -16.89
CA THR A 107 -5.54 13.41 -17.92
C THR A 107 -5.25 12.26 -18.88
N VAL A 108 -6.26 11.43 -19.16
CA VAL A 108 -6.17 10.30 -20.08
C VAL A 108 -6.99 10.52 -21.35
N GLY A 109 -7.87 11.50 -21.36
CA GLY A 109 -8.70 11.85 -22.51
C GLY A 109 -9.55 13.07 -22.24
N SER A 110 -10.30 13.50 -23.25
CA SER A 110 -11.34 14.51 -23.10
C SER A 110 -12.66 13.83 -22.76
N GLU A 111 -13.37 14.36 -21.78
CA GLU A 111 -14.71 13.90 -21.45
C GLU A 111 -15.62 14.00 -22.67
N ARG A 112 -16.20 12.87 -23.07
CA ARG A 112 -17.23 12.88 -24.10
C ARG A 112 -18.58 13.09 -23.42
N ALA A 113 -19.27 14.15 -23.80
CA ALA A 113 -20.68 14.34 -23.43
C ALA A 113 -21.50 13.19 -24.03
N GLY A 114 -21.57 12.08 -23.32
CA GLY A 114 -22.33 10.90 -23.69
C GLY A 114 -23.51 10.75 -22.77
N LYS A 115 -24.67 10.40 -23.30
CA LYS A 115 -25.77 9.94 -22.46
C LYS A 115 -25.42 8.56 -21.92
N HIS A 116 -24.96 8.50 -20.69
CA HIS A 116 -24.84 7.23 -20.00
C HIS A 116 -26.24 6.66 -19.76
N ARG A 117 -26.41 5.38 -20.02
CA ARG A 117 -27.67 4.67 -19.92
C ARG A 117 -28.34 4.81 -18.54
N ASN A 118 -27.63 5.20 -17.52
CA ASN A 118 -28.07 5.31 -16.14
C ASN A 118 -28.09 6.76 -15.62
N GLY A 119 -28.18 7.75 -16.51
CA GLY A 119 -28.45 9.14 -16.13
C GLY A 119 -27.57 9.62 -14.99
N SER A 120 -26.31 9.80 -15.24
CA SER A 120 -25.42 10.54 -14.34
C SER A 120 -25.63 12.03 -14.58
#